data_11ee38952d584b332d6a89aedb01540d
#
_entry.id   11ee38952d584b332d6a89aedb01540d
#
_cell.length_a   1.000
_cell.length_b   1.000
_cell.length_c   1.000
_cell.angle_alpha   90.00
_cell.angle_beta   90.00
_cell.angle_gamma   90.00
#
_symmetry.space_group_name_H-M   'P 1'
#
loop_
_entity.id
_entity.type
_entity.pdbx_description
1 polymer ?
#
loop_
_entity_poly.entity_id
_entity_poly.type
_entity_poly.pdbx_seq_one_letter_code
_entity_poly.pdbx_strand_id
1 'polypeptide(L)'
;ELLAAAQALPRALQRVARGEPGLLRIGFSSTLPLTKVLRDVVAEHRRTHPDVALNLREMHSALQFESLRRGELDVGLVRYNEAAPDGIALTLLRRDPLRLVVPSAHRFARRRSVAIADCRDEAFIGFPGDAGTGTGPLLKRLCAEAGFEPRIAQEAREATTQIGLVAAGLGIAVLPAPLEAVHMEGVHYVPLEGAGAQLVMSAAARADEASERVLSFLRRVSAIAAVGAAA
;
A
#
# COMPACT_ATOMS: atom_id res chain seq x y z
N GLU A 1 -17.73 -4.31 -22.00
CA GLU A 1 -18.07 -4.78 -20.64
C GLU A 1 -18.95 -6.04 -20.68
N LEU A 2 -20.09 -6.06 -21.37
CA LEU A 2 -20.99 -7.22 -21.49
C LEU A 2 -20.29 -8.47 -22.07
N LEU A 3 -19.39 -8.30 -23.03
CA LEU A 3 -18.67 -9.42 -23.66
C LEU A 3 -17.66 -10.07 -22.70
N ALA A 4 -16.98 -9.26 -21.87
CA ALA A 4 -16.05 -9.75 -20.86
C ALA A 4 -16.78 -10.48 -19.70
N ALA A 5 -17.93 -9.96 -19.27
CA ALA A 5 -18.80 -10.62 -18.30
C ALA A 5 -19.40 -11.93 -18.85
N ALA A 6 -19.82 -11.93 -20.09
CA ALA A 6 -20.34 -13.12 -20.77
C ALA A 6 -19.28 -14.22 -20.97
N GLN A 7 -18.01 -13.85 -21.17
CA GLN A 7 -16.89 -14.78 -21.27
C GLN A 7 -16.40 -15.33 -19.92
N ALA A 8 -16.60 -14.59 -18.83
CA ALA A 8 -16.24 -15.02 -17.49
C ALA A 8 -17.26 -16.00 -16.87
N LEU A 9 -18.55 -15.85 -17.25
CA LEU A 9 -19.65 -16.64 -16.69
C LEU A 9 -19.50 -18.16 -16.92
N PRO A 10 -19.16 -18.67 -18.13
CA PRO A 10 -19.00 -20.11 -18.35
C PRO A 10 -17.87 -20.73 -17.54
N ARG A 11 -16.76 -19.97 -17.34
CA ARG A 11 -15.63 -20.45 -16.51
C ARG A 11 -15.99 -20.49 -15.03
N ALA A 12 -16.76 -19.53 -14.53
CA ALA A 12 -17.23 -19.51 -13.15
C ALA A 12 -18.21 -20.68 -12.89
N LEU A 13 -19.16 -20.90 -13.79
CA LEU A 13 -20.13 -22.01 -13.70
C LEU A 13 -19.46 -23.39 -13.80
N GLN A 14 -18.48 -23.57 -14.70
CA GLN A 14 -17.73 -24.82 -14.81
C GLN A 14 -16.91 -25.13 -13.54
N ARG A 15 -16.37 -24.12 -12.85
CA ARG A 15 -15.65 -24.30 -11.60
C ARG A 15 -16.56 -24.70 -10.45
N VAL A 16 -17.73 -24.06 -10.35
CA VAL A 16 -18.77 -24.43 -9.37
C VAL A 16 -19.27 -25.86 -9.63
N ALA A 17 -19.52 -26.22 -10.89
CA ALA A 17 -19.99 -27.54 -11.29
C ALA A 17 -18.95 -28.65 -11.05
N ARG A 18 -17.65 -28.32 -11.02
CA ARG A 18 -16.55 -29.26 -10.71
C ARG A 18 -16.22 -29.35 -9.23
N GLY A 19 -16.95 -28.66 -8.36
CA GLY A 19 -16.62 -28.60 -6.93
C GLY A 19 -15.23 -28.02 -6.65
N GLU A 20 -14.69 -27.21 -7.59
CA GLU A 20 -13.38 -26.58 -7.38
C GLU A 20 -13.45 -25.62 -6.18
N PRO A 21 -12.44 -25.64 -5.30
CA PRO A 21 -12.40 -24.74 -4.15
C PRO A 21 -12.57 -23.29 -4.60
N GLY A 22 -13.31 -22.53 -3.81
CA GLY A 22 -13.51 -21.11 -4.08
C GLY A 22 -12.15 -20.42 -4.23
N LEU A 23 -12.06 -19.40 -5.10
CA LEU A 23 -10.85 -18.59 -5.27
C LEU A 23 -11.14 -17.15 -4.91
N LEU A 24 -10.28 -16.53 -4.12
CA LEU A 24 -10.29 -15.10 -3.82
C LEU A 24 -9.00 -14.46 -4.34
N ARG A 25 -9.13 -13.53 -5.29
CA ARG A 25 -8.02 -12.84 -5.94
C ARG A 25 -7.76 -11.51 -5.24
N ILE A 26 -6.59 -11.37 -4.65
CA ILE A 26 -6.25 -10.23 -3.80
C ILE A 26 -5.01 -9.54 -4.36
N GLY A 27 -5.15 -8.23 -4.68
CA GLY A 27 -4.03 -7.35 -4.97
C GLY A 27 -3.44 -6.78 -3.69
N PHE A 28 -2.13 -6.55 -3.66
CA PHE A 28 -1.48 -5.89 -2.53
C PHE A 28 -0.23 -5.11 -2.96
N SER A 29 0.11 -4.05 -2.22
CA SER A 29 1.33 -3.28 -2.46
C SER A 29 2.55 -3.94 -1.78
N SER A 30 3.76 -3.74 -2.34
CA SER A 30 5.03 -4.33 -1.89
C SER A 30 5.34 -4.11 -0.40
N THR A 31 4.82 -3.05 0.20
CA THR A 31 5.03 -2.76 1.64
C THR A 31 4.09 -3.52 2.57
N LEU A 32 3.04 -4.14 2.06
CA LEU A 32 2.04 -4.84 2.87
C LEU A 32 2.61 -6.07 3.61
N PRO A 33 3.48 -6.91 3.01
CA PRO A 33 4.09 -8.04 3.70
C PRO A 33 4.91 -7.67 4.95
N LEU A 34 5.37 -6.41 5.03
CA LEU A 34 6.09 -5.88 6.20
C LEU A 34 5.15 -5.51 7.35
N THR A 35 3.84 -5.59 7.15
CA THR A 35 2.83 -5.33 8.17
C THR A 35 2.27 -6.64 8.74
N LYS A 36 1.76 -6.57 9.97
CA LYS A 36 1.05 -7.72 10.54
C LYS A 36 -0.23 -8.06 9.79
N VAL A 37 -0.85 -7.09 9.10
CA VAL A 37 -2.16 -7.23 8.47
C VAL A 37 -2.19 -8.39 7.47
N LEU A 38 -1.24 -8.45 6.52
CA LEU A 38 -1.25 -9.53 5.53
C LEU A 38 -1.10 -10.91 6.18
N ARG A 39 -0.14 -11.04 7.11
CA ARG A 39 0.12 -12.30 7.80
C ARG A 39 -1.10 -12.79 8.57
N ASP A 40 -1.70 -11.90 9.35
CA ASP A 40 -2.81 -12.25 10.23
C ASP A 40 -4.09 -12.54 9.42
N VAL A 41 -4.32 -11.80 8.33
CA VAL A 41 -5.42 -12.04 7.38
C VAL A 41 -5.26 -13.39 6.68
N VAL A 42 -4.07 -13.72 6.19
CA VAL A 42 -3.82 -15.00 5.52
C VAL A 42 -3.94 -16.16 6.50
N ALA A 43 -3.39 -16.05 7.71
CA ALA A 43 -3.48 -17.08 8.73
C ALA A 43 -4.93 -17.33 9.15
N GLU A 44 -5.69 -16.27 9.43
CA GLU A 44 -7.10 -16.36 9.80
C GLU A 44 -7.96 -16.93 8.67
N HIS A 45 -7.72 -16.51 7.41
CA HIS A 45 -8.45 -17.05 6.26
C HIS A 45 -8.22 -18.56 6.10
N ARG A 46 -6.96 -19.00 6.16
CA ARG A 46 -6.63 -20.45 6.05
C ARG A 46 -7.28 -21.29 7.15
N ARG A 47 -7.43 -20.72 8.33
CA ARG A 47 -8.08 -21.39 9.47
C ARG A 47 -9.59 -21.48 9.33
N THR A 48 -10.25 -20.42 8.83
CA THR A 48 -11.71 -20.29 8.81
C THR A 48 -12.35 -20.69 7.48
N HIS A 49 -11.59 -20.66 6.39
CA HIS A 49 -12.05 -20.92 5.02
C HIS A 49 -11.04 -21.79 4.25
N PRO A 50 -10.73 -23.00 4.74
CA PRO A 50 -9.71 -23.87 4.11
C PRO A 50 -10.05 -24.22 2.65
N ASP A 51 -11.32 -24.26 2.30
CA ASP A 51 -11.82 -24.58 0.96
C ASP A 51 -11.81 -23.38 -0.01
N VAL A 52 -11.36 -22.21 0.44
CA VAL A 52 -11.23 -21.01 -0.41
C VAL A 52 -9.76 -20.66 -0.59
N ALA A 53 -9.22 -20.90 -1.77
CA ALA A 53 -7.85 -20.56 -2.10
C ALA A 53 -7.66 -19.04 -2.20
N LEU A 54 -6.51 -18.55 -1.73
CA LEU A 54 -6.08 -17.17 -1.94
C LEU A 54 -5.11 -17.10 -3.12
N ASN A 55 -5.38 -16.22 -4.07
CA ASN A 55 -4.44 -15.80 -5.12
C ASN A 55 -3.97 -14.39 -4.81
N LEU A 56 -2.74 -14.28 -4.31
CA LEU A 56 -2.14 -13.01 -3.92
C LEU A 56 -1.28 -12.48 -5.06
N ARG A 57 -1.52 -11.22 -5.48
CA ARG A 57 -0.79 -10.56 -6.56
C ARG A 57 -0.21 -9.24 -6.08
N GLU A 58 1.11 -9.11 -6.16
CA GLU A 58 1.77 -7.86 -5.89
C GLU A 58 1.59 -6.90 -7.07
N MET A 59 1.08 -5.70 -6.79
CA MET A 59 0.92 -4.63 -7.78
C MET A 59 0.67 -3.27 -7.12
N HIS A 60 0.98 -2.19 -7.83
CA HIS A 60 0.69 -0.82 -7.38
C HIS A 60 -0.81 -0.57 -7.27
N SER A 61 -1.20 0.32 -6.35
CA SER A 61 -2.60 0.60 -6.05
C SER A 61 -3.42 1.07 -7.25
N ALA A 62 -2.84 1.85 -8.17
CA ALA A 62 -3.51 2.26 -9.39
C ALA A 62 -3.93 1.06 -10.24
N LEU A 63 -3.02 0.10 -10.46
CA LEU A 63 -3.29 -1.12 -11.20
C LEU A 63 -4.30 -2.02 -10.47
N GLN A 64 -4.29 -2.02 -9.13
CA GLN A 64 -5.31 -2.73 -8.34
C GLN A 64 -6.72 -2.18 -8.62
N PHE A 65 -6.89 -0.85 -8.67
CA PHE A 65 -8.18 -0.23 -9.00
C PHE A 65 -8.68 -0.62 -10.39
N GLU A 66 -7.80 -0.63 -11.39
CA GLU A 66 -8.15 -1.08 -12.74
C GLU A 66 -8.54 -2.56 -12.77
N SER A 67 -7.76 -3.41 -12.12
CA SER A 67 -8.01 -4.86 -12.05
C SER A 67 -9.30 -5.19 -11.30
N LEU A 68 -9.67 -4.41 -10.27
CA LEU A 68 -10.96 -4.51 -9.59
C LEU A 68 -12.12 -4.19 -10.54
N ARG A 69 -12.03 -3.07 -11.29
CA ARG A 69 -13.07 -2.69 -12.26
C ARG A 69 -13.24 -3.72 -13.37
N ARG A 70 -12.15 -4.36 -13.80
CA ARG A 70 -12.18 -5.43 -14.83
C ARG A 70 -12.60 -6.80 -14.27
N GLY A 71 -12.82 -6.92 -12.96
CA GLY A 71 -13.12 -8.19 -12.32
C GLY A 71 -11.95 -9.20 -12.32
N GLU A 72 -10.72 -8.73 -12.52
CA GLU A 72 -9.48 -9.51 -12.46
C GLU A 72 -9.00 -9.70 -11.02
N LEU A 73 -9.38 -8.80 -10.12
CA LEU A 73 -9.26 -8.88 -8.66
C LEU A 73 -10.65 -8.86 -8.01
N ASP A 74 -10.71 -9.43 -6.83
CA ASP A 74 -11.89 -9.40 -5.94
C ASP A 74 -11.68 -8.37 -4.82
N VAL A 75 -10.47 -8.25 -4.29
CA VAL A 75 -10.08 -7.30 -3.24
C VAL A 75 -8.72 -6.69 -3.58
N GLY A 76 -8.56 -5.40 -3.30
CA GLY A 76 -7.27 -4.71 -3.29
C GLY A 76 -6.88 -4.30 -1.87
N LEU A 77 -5.62 -4.48 -1.50
CA LEU A 77 -5.05 -3.90 -0.28
C LEU A 77 -4.12 -2.76 -0.71
N VAL A 78 -4.68 -1.55 -0.71
CA VAL A 78 -4.13 -0.39 -1.41
C VAL A 78 -3.51 0.64 -0.46
N ARG A 79 -2.53 1.38 -0.97
CA ARG A 79 -1.95 2.58 -0.36
C ARG A 79 -2.47 3.81 -1.09
N TYR A 80 -3.43 4.51 -0.48
CA TYR A 80 -4.11 5.61 -1.15
C TYR A 80 -4.68 6.61 -0.15
N ASN A 81 -4.37 7.89 -0.35
CA ASN A 81 -4.73 8.97 0.57
C ASN A 81 -5.86 9.87 0.04
N GLU A 82 -6.32 9.65 -1.17
CA GLU A 82 -7.34 10.46 -1.83
C GLU A 82 -8.75 9.86 -1.66
N ALA A 83 -9.77 10.54 -2.20
CA ALA A 83 -11.11 10.01 -2.27
C ALA A 83 -11.18 8.73 -3.12
N ALA A 84 -12.11 7.84 -2.79
CA ALA A 84 -12.28 6.59 -3.53
C ALA A 84 -12.49 6.88 -5.03
N PRO A 85 -11.77 6.19 -5.93
CA PRO A 85 -12.00 6.33 -7.37
C PRO A 85 -13.39 5.81 -7.75
N ASP A 86 -13.94 6.31 -8.86
CA ASP A 86 -15.25 5.89 -9.35
C ASP A 86 -15.39 4.37 -9.46
N GLY A 87 -16.51 3.84 -8.99
CA GLY A 87 -16.81 2.42 -8.98
C GLY A 87 -16.02 1.59 -7.96
N ILE A 88 -15.27 2.22 -7.05
CA ILE A 88 -14.51 1.56 -5.98
C ILE A 88 -15.01 2.01 -4.61
N ALA A 89 -15.21 1.07 -3.71
CA ALA A 89 -15.40 1.31 -2.29
C ALA A 89 -14.09 1.09 -1.54
N LEU A 90 -13.76 1.99 -0.63
CA LEU A 90 -12.59 1.91 0.24
C LEU A 90 -13.01 1.74 1.70
N THR A 91 -12.43 0.76 2.36
CA THR A 91 -12.55 0.56 3.81
C THR A 91 -11.19 0.82 4.45
N LEU A 92 -11.10 1.84 5.30
CA LEU A 92 -9.88 2.18 6.01
C LEU A 92 -9.44 1.02 6.91
N LEU A 93 -8.17 0.62 6.78
CA LEU A 93 -7.58 -0.40 7.64
C LEU A 93 -6.64 0.22 8.67
N ARG A 94 -5.71 1.07 8.23
CA ARG A 94 -4.74 1.71 9.12
C ARG A 94 -4.13 2.96 8.49
N ARG A 95 -3.48 3.75 9.33
CA ARG A 95 -2.66 4.89 8.93
C ARG A 95 -1.23 4.63 9.41
N ASP A 96 -0.30 4.49 8.46
CA ASP A 96 1.10 4.31 8.80
C ASP A 96 1.80 5.68 8.83
N PRO A 97 2.40 6.08 9.95
CA PRO A 97 3.18 7.30 9.98
C PRO A 97 4.36 7.20 9.00
N LEU A 98 4.77 8.35 8.46
CA LEU A 98 5.91 8.41 7.57
C LEU A 98 7.22 8.52 8.34
N ARG A 99 8.28 8.06 7.70
CA ARG A 99 9.66 8.19 8.12
C ARG A 99 10.46 8.89 7.04
N LEU A 100 11.32 9.78 7.46
CA LEU A 100 12.40 10.25 6.63
C LEU A 100 13.54 9.23 6.71
N VAL A 101 13.93 8.67 5.59
CA VAL A 101 15.07 7.75 5.48
C VAL A 101 16.28 8.56 5.05
N VAL A 102 17.32 8.55 5.85
CA VAL A 102 18.52 9.38 5.64
C VAL A 102 19.80 8.57 5.77
N PRO A 103 20.89 8.98 5.12
CA PRO A 103 22.21 8.38 5.38
C PRO A 103 22.61 8.52 6.85
N SER A 104 23.33 7.56 7.41
CA SER A 104 23.72 7.56 8.84
C SER A 104 24.56 8.80 9.25
N ALA A 105 25.30 9.39 8.32
CA ALA A 105 26.08 10.60 8.54
C ALA A 105 25.27 11.90 8.35
N HIS A 106 23.99 11.81 7.95
CA HIS A 106 23.16 12.94 7.65
C HIS A 106 22.83 13.78 8.90
N ARG A 107 22.69 15.11 8.76
CA ARG A 107 22.35 16.04 9.87
C ARG A 107 21.06 15.68 10.62
N PHE A 108 20.14 14.97 9.96
CA PHE A 108 18.88 14.53 10.56
C PHE A 108 18.97 13.19 11.28
N ALA A 109 19.99 12.36 11.05
CA ALA A 109 20.08 11.02 11.60
C ALA A 109 20.00 10.95 13.13
N ARG A 110 20.39 12.04 13.83
CA ARG A 110 20.36 12.12 15.30
C ARG A 110 19.16 12.89 15.85
N ARG A 111 18.23 13.36 14.99
CA ARG A 111 17.03 14.07 15.43
C ARG A 111 15.96 13.09 15.90
N ARG A 112 15.16 13.51 16.87
CA ARG A 112 13.98 12.73 17.33
C ARG A 112 12.88 12.71 16.29
N SER A 113 12.76 13.80 15.54
CA SER A 113 11.80 14.00 14.45
C SER A 113 12.26 15.12 13.54
N VAL A 114 11.67 15.20 12.35
CA VAL A 114 11.98 16.22 11.33
C VAL A 114 10.68 16.73 10.72
N ALA A 115 10.55 18.05 10.59
CA ALA A 115 9.47 18.63 9.80
C ALA A 115 9.82 18.57 8.31
N ILE A 116 8.82 18.37 7.43
CA ILE A 116 9.05 18.35 5.99
C ILE A 116 9.67 19.67 5.48
N ALA A 117 9.33 20.79 6.13
CA ALA A 117 9.90 22.11 5.82
C ALA A 117 11.42 22.18 5.98
N ASP A 118 11.99 21.41 6.91
CA ASP A 118 13.45 21.33 7.12
C ASP A 118 14.18 20.65 5.95
N CYS A 119 13.43 19.91 5.11
CA CYS A 119 13.96 19.15 3.98
C CYS A 119 13.95 19.94 2.66
N ARG A 120 13.63 21.24 2.66
CA ARG A 120 13.50 22.08 1.45
C ARG A 120 14.69 21.99 0.51
N ASP A 121 15.91 21.98 1.06
CA ASP A 121 17.15 21.99 0.28
C ASP A 121 17.72 20.60 -0.01
N GLU A 122 17.01 19.55 0.45
CA GLU A 122 17.47 18.17 0.30
C GLU A 122 17.15 17.61 -1.10
N ALA A 123 17.96 16.65 -1.53
CA ALA A 123 17.68 15.84 -2.71
C ALA A 123 16.83 14.63 -2.29
N PHE A 124 15.69 14.42 -2.94
CA PHE A 124 14.81 13.29 -2.66
C PHE A 124 15.01 12.15 -3.65
N ILE A 125 14.89 10.95 -3.13
CA ILE A 125 14.69 9.73 -3.91
C ILE A 125 13.20 9.43 -3.85
N GLY A 126 12.52 9.46 -4.99
CA GLY A 126 11.07 9.36 -5.09
C GLY A 126 10.60 8.12 -5.85
N PHE A 127 9.30 7.88 -5.80
CA PHE A 127 8.63 6.99 -6.74
C PHE A 127 8.42 7.72 -8.07
N PRO A 128 8.48 7.01 -9.22
CA PRO A 128 8.16 7.60 -10.51
C PRO A 128 6.79 8.28 -10.52
N GLY A 129 6.70 9.42 -11.20
CA GLY A 129 5.50 10.25 -11.21
C GLY A 129 4.25 9.60 -11.83
N ASP A 130 4.43 8.54 -12.61
CA ASP A 130 3.38 7.74 -13.24
C ASP A 130 2.66 6.78 -12.26
N ALA A 131 3.21 6.59 -11.07
CA ALA A 131 2.61 5.68 -10.09
C ALA A 131 1.24 6.16 -9.55
N GLY A 132 0.95 7.47 -9.56
CA GLY A 132 -0.37 8.05 -9.22
C GLY A 132 -0.90 7.79 -7.81
N THR A 133 -0.25 6.91 -7.05
CA THR A 133 -0.68 6.41 -5.73
C THR A 133 0.51 6.21 -4.80
N GLY A 134 0.23 6.02 -3.51
CA GLY A 134 1.27 5.75 -2.52
C GLY A 134 1.99 7.00 -2.01
N THR A 135 3.29 6.88 -1.74
CA THR A 135 4.09 7.96 -1.11
C THR A 135 4.48 9.10 -2.06
N GLY A 136 4.51 8.88 -3.37
CA GLY A 136 4.91 9.92 -4.34
C GLY A 136 3.99 11.14 -4.32
N PRO A 137 2.68 11.00 -4.59
CA PRO A 137 1.72 12.11 -4.48
C PRO A 137 1.67 12.72 -3.08
N LEU A 138 1.78 11.89 -2.04
CA LEU A 138 1.77 12.35 -0.66
C LEU A 138 2.99 13.24 -0.35
N LEU A 139 4.19 12.87 -0.79
CA LEU A 139 5.41 13.70 -0.66
C LEU A 139 5.23 15.06 -1.33
N LYS A 140 4.75 15.06 -2.59
CA LYS A 140 4.50 16.32 -3.32
C LYS A 140 3.54 17.22 -2.57
N ARG A 141 2.44 16.66 -2.06
CA ARG A 141 1.46 17.43 -1.26
C ARG A 141 2.07 18.00 0.02
N LEU A 142 2.79 17.19 0.81
CA LEU A 142 3.43 17.65 2.05
C LEU A 142 4.44 18.77 1.79
N CYS A 143 5.23 18.66 0.72
CA CYS A 143 6.18 19.70 0.33
C CYS A 143 5.47 20.99 -0.12
N ALA A 144 4.39 20.87 -0.90
CA ALA A 144 3.59 22.01 -1.35
C ALA A 144 2.91 22.74 -0.18
N GLU A 145 2.37 21.99 0.80
CA GLU A 145 1.83 22.56 2.05
C GLU A 145 2.90 23.30 2.87
N ALA A 146 4.17 22.89 2.77
CA ALA A 146 5.33 23.56 3.37
C ALA A 146 5.94 24.65 2.49
N GLY A 147 5.33 24.95 1.33
CA GLY A 147 5.72 26.05 0.44
C GLY A 147 6.95 25.74 -0.42
N PHE A 148 7.17 24.49 -0.83
CA PHE A 148 8.22 24.13 -1.79
C PHE A 148 7.86 22.87 -2.60
N GLU A 149 8.60 22.64 -3.69
CA GLU A 149 8.52 21.41 -4.48
C GLU A 149 9.72 20.51 -4.17
N PRO A 150 9.53 19.18 -4.02
CA PRO A 150 10.62 18.26 -3.75
C PRO A 150 11.55 18.15 -4.97
N ARG A 151 12.85 18.34 -4.76
CA ARG A 151 13.87 18.13 -5.79
C ARG A 151 14.15 16.63 -5.91
N ILE A 152 13.50 15.95 -6.84
CA ILE A 152 13.71 14.52 -7.09
C ILE A 152 15.02 14.32 -7.84
N ALA A 153 16.03 13.79 -7.18
CA ALA A 153 17.34 13.51 -7.76
C ALA A 153 17.40 12.12 -8.40
N GLN A 154 16.66 11.16 -7.87
CA GLN A 154 16.58 9.78 -8.37
C GLN A 154 15.14 9.27 -8.22
N GLU A 155 14.75 8.34 -9.10
CA GLU A 155 13.49 7.63 -9.00
C GLU A 155 13.74 6.12 -8.89
N ALA A 156 12.97 5.47 -8.01
CA ALA A 156 12.97 4.02 -7.89
C ALA A 156 11.55 3.53 -7.59
N ARG A 157 11.13 2.46 -8.27
CA ARG A 157 9.78 1.87 -8.14
C ARG A 157 9.59 1.09 -6.85
N GLU A 158 10.69 0.56 -6.28
CA GLU A 158 10.65 -0.25 -5.07
C GLU A 158 11.23 0.52 -3.87
N ALA A 159 10.54 0.44 -2.74
CA ALA A 159 10.98 1.10 -1.52
C ALA A 159 12.34 0.59 -1.02
N THR A 160 12.63 -0.69 -1.17
CA THR A 160 13.93 -1.28 -0.81
C THR A 160 15.06 -0.73 -1.68
N THR A 161 14.81 -0.47 -2.95
CA THR A 161 15.75 0.20 -3.84
C THR A 161 15.99 1.63 -3.39
N GLN A 162 14.94 2.38 -3.01
CA GLN A 162 15.10 3.73 -2.47
C GLN A 162 15.98 3.74 -1.21
N ILE A 163 15.79 2.78 -0.29
CA ILE A 163 16.63 2.64 0.91
C ILE A 163 18.10 2.42 0.52
N GLY A 164 18.36 1.55 -0.48
CA GLY A 164 19.70 1.32 -0.99
C GLY A 164 20.36 2.57 -1.59
N LEU A 165 19.61 3.37 -2.35
CA LEU A 165 20.08 4.63 -2.92
C LEU A 165 20.35 5.68 -1.84
N VAL A 166 19.54 5.70 -0.74
CA VAL A 166 19.83 6.52 0.45
C VAL A 166 21.14 6.08 1.11
N ALA A 167 21.35 4.76 1.31
CA ALA A 167 22.60 4.24 1.86
C ALA A 167 23.82 4.65 1.02
N ALA A 168 23.65 4.73 -0.30
CA ALA A 168 24.68 5.21 -1.24
C ALA A 168 24.88 6.74 -1.21
N GLY A 169 24.12 7.50 -0.41
CA GLY A 169 24.26 8.94 -0.28
C GLY A 169 23.68 9.77 -1.42
N LEU A 170 22.76 9.20 -2.24
CA LEU A 170 22.18 9.88 -3.40
C LEU A 170 21.01 10.82 -3.03
N GLY A 171 20.60 10.85 -1.78
CA GLY A 171 19.54 11.70 -1.27
C GLY A 171 18.85 11.12 -0.04
N ILE A 172 17.66 11.64 0.26
CA ILE A 172 16.79 11.18 1.32
C ILE A 172 15.50 10.62 0.73
N ALA A 173 14.77 9.76 1.46
CA ALA A 173 13.48 9.25 1.01
C ALA A 173 12.41 9.39 2.09
N VAL A 174 11.13 9.50 1.68
CA VAL A 174 9.98 9.49 2.59
C VAL A 174 9.21 8.20 2.38
N LEU A 175 9.20 7.33 3.42
CA LEU A 175 8.65 6.00 3.35
C LEU A 175 7.75 5.71 4.58
N PRO A 176 6.77 4.79 4.51
CA PRO A 176 5.94 4.44 5.64
C PRO A 176 6.71 3.64 6.70
N ALA A 177 6.38 3.84 7.96
CA ALA A 177 7.04 3.24 9.12
C ALA A 177 7.21 1.70 9.08
N PRO A 178 6.34 0.89 8.48
CA PRO A 178 6.61 -0.56 8.37
C PRO A 178 7.93 -0.90 7.68
N LEU A 179 8.49 0.01 6.86
CA LEU A 179 9.81 -0.19 6.24
C LEU A 179 10.99 -0.07 7.20
N GLU A 180 10.79 0.38 8.44
CA GLU A 180 11.80 0.29 9.51
C GLU A 180 12.22 -1.17 9.78
N ALA A 181 11.37 -2.15 9.41
CA ALA A 181 11.71 -3.57 9.46
C ALA A 181 12.81 -3.98 8.46
N VAL A 182 13.06 -3.15 7.44
CA VAL A 182 14.15 -3.34 6.49
C VAL A 182 15.41 -2.69 7.07
N HIS A 183 16.18 -3.49 7.79
CA HIS A 183 17.45 -3.04 8.33
C HIS A 183 18.52 -3.03 7.23
N MET A 184 19.04 -1.84 6.93
CA MET A 184 20.16 -1.67 5.99
C MET A 184 21.23 -0.82 6.68
N GLU A 185 22.48 -1.31 6.60
CA GLU A 185 23.62 -0.54 7.10
C GLU A 185 23.72 0.79 6.34
N GLY A 186 24.11 1.85 7.04
CA GLY A 186 24.28 3.16 6.43
C GLY A 186 23.05 4.03 6.37
N VAL A 187 21.88 3.60 6.87
CA VAL A 187 20.65 4.41 6.92
C VAL A 187 20.07 4.56 8.32
N HIS A 188 19.35 5.65 8.53
CA HIS A 188 18.48 5.88 9.69
C HIS A 188 17.08 6.26 9.25
N TYR A 189 16.08 5.82 10.03
CA TYR A 189 14.67 6.18 9.90
C TYR A 189 14.32 7.20 10.97
N VAL A 190 13.95 8.39 10.55
CA VAL A 190 13.59 9.49 11.45
C VAL A 190 12.10 9.78 11.33
N PRO A 191 11.34 9.88 12.43
CA PRO A 191 9.93 10.26 12.39
C PRO A 191 9.71 11.57 11.62
N LEU A 192 8.76 11.58 10.66
CA LEU A 192 8.35 12.78 9.96
C LEU A 192 7.18 13.42 10.72
N GLU A 193 7.30 14.71 11.03
CA GLU A 193 6.30 15.48 11.76
C GLU A 193 5.12 15.87 10.87
N GLY A 194 3.97 16.07 11.51
CA GLY A 194 2.75 16.60 10.89
C GLY A 194 1.59 15.60 10.85
N ALA A 195 0.39 16.09 11.09
CA ALA A 195 -0.83 15.29 11.08
C ALA A 195 -1.10 14.63 9.71
N GLY A 196 -0.66 15.28 8.61
CA GLY A 196 -0.76 14.77 7.24
C GLY A 196 0.33 13.76 6.86
N ALA A 197 1.38 13.58 7.70
CA ALA A 197 2.50 12.70 7.42
C ALA A 197 2.15 11.21 7.69
N GLN A 198 1.08 10.72 7.08
CA GLN A 198 0.58 9.36 7.23
C GLN A 198 0.16 8.80 5.88
N LEU A 199 0.58 7.57 5.59
CA LEU A 199 0.13 6.84 4.41
C LEU A 199 -1.04 5.92 4.80
N VAL A 200 -2.17 6.11 4.14
CA VAL A 200 -3.39 5.33 4.38
C VAL A 200 -3.28 3.97 3.71
N MET A 201 -3.65 2.92 4.44
CA MET A 201 -3.92 1.59 3.91
C MET A 201 -5.41 1.30 4.00
N SER A 202 -6.00 0.90 2.89
CA SER A 202 -7.40 0.53 2.79
C SER A 202 -7.58 -0.81 2.09
N ALA A 203 -8.67 -1.50 2.43
CA ALA A 203 -9.21 -2.55 1.58
C ALA A 203 -10.10 -1.90 0.52
N ALA A 204 -9.92 -2.30 -0.72
CA ALA A 204 -10.67 -1.82 -1.89
C ALA A 204 -11.47 -2.96 -2.51
N ALA A 205 -12.69 -2.70 -2.91
CA ALA A 205 -13.52 -3.60 -3.70
C ALA A 205 -14.37 -2.77 -4.69
N ARG A 206 -15.07 -3.42 -5.60
CA ARG A 206 -16.08 -2.75 -6.42
C ARG A 206 -17.16 -2.15 -5.51
N ALA A 207 -17.69 -0.99 -5.87
CA ALA A 207 -18.73 -0.33 -5.09
C ALA A 207 -20.06 -1.12 -5.07
N ASP A 208 -20.32 -1.90 -6.13
CA ASP A 208 -21.48 -2.78 -6.31
C ASP A 208 -21.20 -4.25 -5.96
N GLU A 209 -20.15 -4.53 -5.18
CA GLU A 209 -19.76 -5.89 -4.82
C GLU A 209 -20.84 -6.59 -4.00
N ALA A 210 -21.34 -7.70 -4.53
CA ALA A 210 -22.42 -8.49 -3.91
C ALA A 210 -21.98 -9.90 -3.48
N SER A 211 -20.74 -10.30 -3.79
CA SER A 211 -20.21 -11.61 -3.40
C SER A 211 -20.05 -11.72 -1.89
N GLU A 212 -20.82 -12.58 -1.24
CA GLU A 212 -20.71 -12.79 0.21
C GLU A 212 -19.29 -13.25 0.63
N ARG A 213 -18.57 -13.95 -0.25
CA ARG A 213 -17.18 -14.34 -0.03
C ARG A 213 -16.27 -13.10 0.09
N VAL A 214 -16.43 -12.13 -0.80
CA VAL A 214 -15.66 -10.90 -0.79
C VAL A 214 -16.04 -10.05 0.42
N LEU A 215 -17.33 -9.85 0.67
CA LEU A 215 -17.83 -9.08 1.80
C LEU A 215 -17.40 -9.66 3.15
N SER A 216 -17.45 -11.01 3.29
CA SER A 216 -16.98 -11.70 4.48
C SER A 216 -15.47 -11.49 4.68
N PHE A 217 -14.67 -11.56 3.62
CA PHE A 217 -13.24 -11.28 3.67
C PHE A 217 -12.96 -9.84 4.11
N LEU A 218 -13.65 -8.85 3.53
CA LEU A 218 -13.52 -7.44 3.90
C LEU A 218 -13.82 -7.18 5.37
N ARG A 219 -14.90 -7.77 5.91
CA ARG A 219 -15.24 -7.67 7.36
C ARG A 219 -14.11 -8.20 8.24
N ARG A 220 -13.50 -9.35 7.88
CA ARG A 220 -12.39 -9.93 8.63
C ARG A 220 -11.13 -9.08 8.57
N VAL A 221 -10.76 -8.59 7.40
CA VAL A 221 -9.59 -7.70 7.25
C VAL A 221 -9.73 -6.46 8.11
N SER A 222 -10.93 -5.86 8.12
CA SER A 222 -11.23 -4.69 8.94
C SER A 222 -11.15 -4.99 10.44
N ALA A 223 -11.66 -6.14 10.87
CA ALA A 223 -11.59 -6.56 12.27
C ALA A 223 -10.13 -6.77 12.73
N ILE A 224 -9.30 -7.45 11.91
CA ILE A 224 -7.89 -7.68 12.19
C ILE A 224 -7.12 -6.35 12.27
N ALA A 225 -7.39 -5.44 11.33
CA ALA A 225 -6.73 -4.14 11.30
C ALA A 225 -7.08 -3.28 12.53
N ALA A 226 -8.33 -3.33 13.01
CA ALA A 226 -8.78 -2.61 14.20
C ALA A 226 -8.05 -3.08 15.48
N VAL A 227 -7.85 -4.39 15.64
CA VAL A 227 -7.09 -4.96 16.77
C VAL A 227 -5.61 -4.54 16.72
N GLY A 228 -5.00 -4.53 15.53
CA GLY A 228 -3.61 -4.12 15.35
C GLY A 228 -3.34 -2.62 15.51
N ALA A 229 -4.36 -1.77 15.51
CA ALA A 229 -4.24 -0.33 15.74
C ALA A 229 -4.29 0.05 17.24
N ALA A 230 -4.75 -0.87 18.09
CA ALA A 230 -4.88 -0.66 19.53
C ALA A 230 -3.68 -1.22 20.35
N ALA A 231 -2.76 -1.92 19.69
CA ALA A 231 -1.55 -2.50 20.27
C ALA A 231 -0.30 -1.72 19.83
#